data_ac8c1a5a85ed47fe5a78588146249e2d
#
_entry.id   ac8c1a5a85ed47fe5a78588146249e2d
#
_cell.length_a   1.000
_cell.length_b   1.000
_cell.length_c   1.000
_cell.angle_alpha   90.00
_cell.angle_beta   90.00
_cell.angle_gamma   90.00
#
_symmetry.space_group_name_H-M   'P 1'
#
loop_
_entity.id
_entity.type
_entity.pdbx_description
1 polymer ?
#
loop_
_entity_poly.entity_id
_entity_poly.type
_entity_poly.pdbx_seq_one_letter_code
_entity_poly.pdbx_strand_id
1 'polypeptide(L)'
;MSKGAATKDRIIESALRTASVEGLEGISLGRLATDVGMSKSGLFAHFASKEALQLDVLEAASARFVEIVVKPAMAQPRGEPRVRSLFEHWLVWERHESLPGGCVFMHAAAELDDRPGPARDALVDWQQQWLDALAKAARLAVEAGHFRADLNPQLFAFQQLGLVLGYYHARRLLNDPQAEIHVRTAFDALVTAARA
;
A
#
# COMPACT_ATOMS: atom_id res chain seq x y z
N MET A 1 -16.27 -21.81 -3.88
CA MET A 1 -16.25 -20.64 -4.82
C MET A 1 -16.83 -21.06 -6.13
N SER A 2 -17.65 -20.21 -6.77
CA SER A 2 -18.14 -20.50 -8.12
C SER A 2 -17.02 -20.36 -9.16
N LYS A 3 -17.14 -21.03 -10.31
CA LYS A 3 -16.14 -20.94 -11.41
C LYS A 3 -15.96 -19.50 -11.90
N GLY A 4 -17.03 -18.69 -11.87
CA GLY A 4 -16.99 -17.26 -12.21
C GLY A 4 -16.19 -16.42 -11.21
N ALA A 5 -16.34 -16.66 -9.90
CA ALA A 5 -15.57 -15.96 -8.86
C ALA A 5 -14.08 -16.26 -8.99
N ALA A 6 -13.69 -17.52 -9.13
CA ALA A 6 -12.28 -17.89 -9.32
C ALA A 6 -11.66 -17.28 -10.60
N THR A 7 -12.46 -17.05 -11.64
CA THR A 7 -12.01 -16.37 -12.85
C THR A 7 -11.83 -14.88 -12.60
N LYS A 8 -12.76 -14.22 -11.89
CA LYS A 8 -12.65 -12.82 -11.52
C LYS A 8 -11.40 -12.58 -10.68
N ASP A 9 -11.13 -13.43 -9.68
CA ASP A 9 -9.94 -13.34 -8.84
C ASP A 9 -8.63 -13.41 -9.64
N ARG A 10 -8.56 -14.32 -10.64
CA ARG A 10 -7.39 -14.41 -11.53
C ARG A 10 -7.18 -13.17 -12.38
N ILE A 11 -8.26 -12.54 -12.84
CA ILE A 11 -8.17 -11.29 -13.60
C ILE A 11 -7.66 -10.17 -12.71
N ILE A 12 -8.21 -10.03 -11.50
CA ILE A 12 -7.79 -9.01 -10.52
C ILE A 12 -6.31 -9.21 -10.15
N GLU A 13 -5.86 -10.44 -9.93
CA GLU A 13 -4.46 -10.75 -9.62
C GLU A 13 -3.51 -10.31 -10.75
N SER A 14 -3.85 -10.63 -12.00
CA SER A 14 -3.07 -10.20 -13.17
C SER A 14 -3.08 -8.68 -13.32
N ALA A 15 -4.24 -8.03 -13.11
CA ALA A 15 -4.38 -6.58 -13.16
C ALA A 15 -3.58 -5.88 -12.05
N LEU A 16 -3.56 -6.43 -10.83
CA LEU A 16 -2.78 -5.90 -9.71
C LEU A 16 -1.27 -5.95 -9.99
N ARG A 17 -0.78 -7.05 -10.58
CA ARG A 17 0.62 -7.16 -11.01
C ARG A 17 0.95 -6.09 -12.05
N THR A 18 0.10 -5.90 -13.06
CA THR A 18 0.26 -4.85 -14.07
C THR A 18 0.24 -3.46 -13.43
N ALA A 19 -0.75 -3.18 -12.56
CA ALA A 19 -0.88 -1.90 -11.89
C ALA A 19 0.33 -1.56 -11.01
N SER A 20 1.00 -2.55 -10.42
CA SER A 20 2.22 -2.31 -9.64
C SER A 20 3.40 -1.83 -10.48
N VAL A 21 3.43 -2.14 -11.79
CA VAL A 21 4.53 -1.77 -12.72
C VAL A 21 4.17 -0.57 -13.59
N GLU A 22 2.96 -0.55 -14.12
CA GLU A 22 2.51 0.38 -15.17
C GLU A 22 1.46 1.39 -14.66
N GLY A 23 1.08 1.27 -13.38
CA GLY A 23 0.01 2.07 -12.78
C GLY A 23 -1.39 1.55 -13.12
N LEU A 24 -2.41 2.16 -12.52
CA LEU A 24 -3.82 1.81 -12.78
C LEU A 24 -4.24 2.16 -14.21
N GLU A 25 -3.74 3.26 -14.75
CA GLU A 25 -4.01 3.68 -16.12
C GLU A 25 -3.34 2.76 -17.15
N GLY A 26 -2.21 2.16 -16.81
CA GLY A 26 -1.51 1.15 -17.62
C GLY A 26 -2.29 -0.16 -17.83
N ILE A 27 -3.36 -0.40 -17.07
CA ILE A 27 -4.20 -1.58 -17.26
C ILE A 27 -4.91 -1.49 -18.62
N SER A 28 -4.46 -2.32 -19.57
CA SER A 28 -5.10 -2.51 -20.87
C SER A 28 -5.99 -3.73 -20.85
N LEU A 29 -7.30 -3.57 -21.04
CA LEU A 29 -8.25 -4.68 -21.04
C LEU A 29 -7.96 -5.73 -22.12
N GLY A 30 -7.41 -5.30 -23.28
CA GLY A 30 -7.02 -6.22 -24.35
C GLY A 30 -5.82 -7.09 -23.96
N ARG A 31 -4.77 -6.47 -23.41
CA ARG A 31 -3.58 -7.16 -22.93
C ARG A 31 -3.95 -8.08 -21.75
N LEU A 32 -4.72 -7.58 -20.79
CA LEU A 32 -5.16 -8.37 -19.65
C LEU A 32 -5.95 -9.61 -20.05
N ALA A 33 -6.86 -9.49 -21.05
CA ALA A 33 -7.59 -10.65 -21.58
C ALA A 33 -6.63 -11.72 -22.15
N THR A 34 -5.61 -11.29 -22.89
CA THR A 34 -4.56 -12.18 -23.42
C THR A 34 -3.79 -12.85 -22.28
N ASP A 35 -3.36 -12.09 -21.28
CA ASP A 35 -2.55 -12.57 -20.14
C ASP A 35 -3.29 -13.64 -19.31
N VAL A 36 -4.63 -13.52 -19.19
CA VAL A 36 -5.46 -14.50 -18.47
C VAL A 36 -6.05 -15.60 -19.38
N GLY A 37 -5.73 -15.60 -20.68
CA GLY A 37 -6.20 -16.60 -21.64
C GLY A 37 -7.71 -16.50 -21.96
N MET A 38 -8.26 -15.29 -22.01
CA MET A 38 -9.67 -15.02 -22.28
C MET A 38 -9.87 -14.16 -23.53
N SER A 39 -11.08 -14.21 -24.11
CA SER A 39 -11.49 -13.21 -25.09
C SER A 39 -11.77 -11.86 -24.40
N LYS A 40 -11.61 -10.75 -25.12
CA LYS A 40 -11.93 -9.40 -24.61
C LYS A 40 -13.40 -9.31 -24.15
N SER A 41 -14.33 -9.91 -24.88
CA SER A 41 -15.76 -9.97 -24.50
C SER A 41 -15.98 -10.79 -23.23
N GLY A 42 -15.24 -11.88 -23.05
CA GLY A 42 -15.27 -12.70 -21.84
C GLY A 42 -14.81 -11.91 -20.61
N LEU A 43 -13.78 -11.06 -20.75
CA LEU A 43 -13.31 -10.20 -19.68
C LEU A 43 -14.36 -9.14 -19.31
N PHE A 44 -14.99 -8.49 -20.31
CA PHE A 44 -16.07 -7.52 -20.07
C PHE A 44 -17.32 -8.13 -19.40
N ALA A 45 -17.52 -9.44 -19.46
CA ALA A 45 -18.59 -10.10 -18.70
C ALA A 45 -18.35 -10.07 -17.17
N HIS A 46 -17.12 -9.80 -16.72
CA HIS A 46 -16.75 -9.71 -15.30
C HIS A 46 -16.69 -8.28 -14.77
N PHE A 47 -16.50 -7.27 -15.65
CA PHE A 47 -16.31 -5.88 -15.23
C PHE A 47 -17.11 -4.93 -16.14
N ALA A 48 -17.96 -4.12 -15.53
CA ALA A 48 -18.81 -3.17 -16.27
C ALA A 48 -18.00 -2.09 -17.01
N SER A 49 -16.81 -1.74 -16.50
CA SER A 49 -15.93 -0.71 -17.07
C SER A 49 -14.46 -0.94 -16.63
N LYS A 50 -13.52 -0.22 -17.25
CA LYS A 50 -12.13 -0.15 -16.79
C LYS A 50 -12.06 0.39 -15.36
N GLU A 51 -12.85 1.42 -15.03
CA GLU A 51 -12.91 2.01 -13.71
C GLU A 51 -13.40 1.02 -12.64
N ALA A 52 -14.42 0.19 -12.96
CA ALA A 52 -14.86 -0.87 -12.07
C ALA A 52 -13.75 -1.90 -11.80
N LEU A 53 -12.95 -2.24 -12.81
CA LEU A 53 -11.77 -3.10 -12.62
C LEU A 53 -10.70 -2.40 -11.77
N GLN A 54 -10.45 -1.10 -11.96
CA GLN A 54 -9.50 -0.33 -11.16
C GLN A 54 -9.90 -0.29 -9.67
N LEU A 55 -11.19 -0.13 -9.39
CA LEU A 55 -11.74 -0.22 -8.02
C LEU A 55 -11.53 -1.60 -7.41
N ASP A 56 -11.87 -2.67 -8.13
CA ASP A 56 -11.63 -4.04 -7.66
C ASP A 56 -10.14 -4.34 -7.43
N VAL A 57 -9.24 -3.76 -8.23
CA VAL A 57 -7.78 -3.87 -8.05
C VAL A 57 -7.33 -3.14 -6.77
N LEU A 58 -7.83 -1.92 -6.51
CA LEU A 58 -7.52 -1.18 -5.28
C LEU A 58 -8.06 -1.90 -4.04
N GLU A 59 -9.26 -2.47 -4.11
CA GLU A 59 -9.85 -3.26 -3.02
C GLU A 59 -9.00 -4.52 -2.74
N ALA A 60 -8.61 -5.26 -3.78
CA ALA A 60 -7.75 -6.44 -3.64
C ALA A 60 -6.36 -6.08 -3.07
N ALA A 61 -5.78 -4.96 -3.51
CA ALA A 61 -4.54 -4.44 -2.96
C ALA A 61 -4.68 -4.08 -1.47
N SER A 62 -5.78 -3.41 -1.09
CA SER A 62 -6.09 -3.05 0.29
C SER A 62 -6.24 -4.29 1.18
N ALA A 63 -7.02 -5.28 0.74
CA ALA A 63 -7.17 -6.54 1.47
C ALA A 63 -5.83 -7.24 1.69
N ARG A 64 -4.99 -7.30 0.65
CA ARG A 64 -3.63 -7.89 0.73
C ARG A 64 -2.70 -7.09 1.63
N PHE A 65 -2.77 -5.77 1.58
CA PHE A 65 -2.01 -4.90 2.48
C PHE A 65 -2.37 -5.17 3.95
N VAL A 66 -3.65 -5.34 4.25
CA VAL A 66 -4.11 -5.69 5.60
C VAL A 66 -3.50 -7.02 6.05
N GLU A 67 -3.47 -8.04 5.19
CA GLU A 67 -2.87 -9.34 5.52
C GLU A 67 -1.36 -9.25 5.77
N ILE A 68 -0.64 -8.52 4.92
CA ILE A 68 0.84 -8.48 4.95
C ILE A 68 1.34 -7.48 5.98
N VAL A 69 0.67 -6.33 6.15
CA VAL A 69 1.18 -5.22 6.97
C VAL A 69 0.42 -5.10 8.29
N VAL A 70 -0.91 -5.01 8.21
CA VAL A 70 -1.70 -4.61 9.38
C VAL A 70 -1.85 -5.77 10.37
N LYS A 71 -2.26 -6.95 9.91
CA LYS A 71 -2.49 -8.11 10.81
C LYS A 71 -1.25 -8.52 11.59
N PRO A 72 -0.06 -8.68 10.97
CA PRO A 72 1.15 -9.01 11.73
C PRO A 72 1.53 -7.93 12.74
N ALA A 73 1.33 -6.65 12.40
CA ALA A 73 1.59 -5.55 13.32
C ALA A 73 0.60 -5.54 14.50
N MET A 74 -0.68 -5.85 14.25
CA MET A 74 -1.68 -5.94 15.31
C MET A 74 -1.43 -7.10 16.27
N ALA A 75 -0.72 -8.15 15.85
CA ALA A 75 -0.29 -9.25 16.72
C ALA A 75 0.81 -8.82 17.71
N GLN A 76 1.53 -7.73 17.46
CA GLN A 76 2.54 -7.20 18.37
C GLN A 76 1.89 -6.47 19.57
N PRO A 77 2.57 -6.43 20.74
CA PRO A 77 2.15 -5.63 21.87
C PRO A 77 1.89 -4.17 21.46
N ARG A 78 0.96 -3.50 22.15
CA ARG A 78 0.73 -2.06 21.94
C ARG A 78 1.99 -1.26 22.29
N GLY A 79 2.17 -0.12 21.62
CA GLY A 79 3.31 0.75 21.83
C GLY A 79 4.37 0.65 20.73
N GLU A 80 5.62 0.94 21.05
CA GLU A 80 6.74 0.93 20.08
C GLU A 80 6.86 -0.36 19.27
N PRO A 81 6.67 -1.59 19.83
CA PRO A 81 6.76 -2.82 19.04
C PRO A 81 5.78 -2.84 17.86
N ARG A 82 4.55 -2.35 18.07
CA ARG A 82 3.54 -2.27 17.01
C ARG A 82 3.89 -1.21 15.96
N VAL A 83 4.38 -0.04 16.39
CA VAL A 83 4.85 1.02 15.49
C VAL A 83 5.97 0.50 14.59
N ARG A 84 6.95 -0.18 15.16
CA ARG A 84 8.05 -0.80 14.40
C ARG A 84 7.55 -1.86 13.43
N SER A 85 6.64 -2.71 13.87
CA SER A 85 6.10 -3.78 13.03
C SER A 85 5.32 -3.23 11.83
N LEU A 86 4.57 -2.13 11.96
CA LEU A 86 3.91 -1.46 10.82
C LEU A 86 4.92 -0.99 9.77
N PHE A 87 6.04 -0.44 10.20
CA PHE A 87 7.12 -0.01 9.30
C PHE A 87 7.81 -1.21 8.63
N GLU A 88 8.20 -2.23 9.40
CA GLU A 88 8.90 -3.41 8.86
C GLU A 88 8.04 -4.16 7.84
N HIS A 89 6.75 -4.37 8.15
CA HIS A 89 5.85 -5.07 7.23
C HIS A 89 5.49 -4.22 6.01
N TRP A 90 5.55 -2.87 6.12
CA TRP A 90 5.45 -2.03 4.93
C TRP A 90 6.63 -2.25 3.97
N LEU A 91 7.84 -2.42 4.48
CA LEU A 91 9.00 -2.79 3.64
C LEU A 91 8.85 -4.18 3.01
N VAL A 92 8.21 -5.14 3.71
CA VAL A 92 7.85 -6.44 3.14
C VAL A 92 6.82 -6.29 2.02
N TRP A 93 5.78 -5.48 2.24
CA TRP A 93 4.75 -5.18 1.25
C TRP A 93 5.34 -4.62 -0.04
N GLU A 94 6.22 -3.64 0.07
CA GLU A 94 6.81 -2.95 -1.08
C GLU A 94 7.63 -3.89 -1.97
N ARG A 95 8.18 -4.98 -1.39
CA ARG A 95 9.00 -6.00 -2.08
C ARG A 95 8.26 -7.31 -2.32
N HIS A 96 6.96 -7.32 -2.08
CA HIS A 96 6.19 -8.56 -2.19
C HIS A 96 6.17 -9.08 -3.62
N GLU A 97 6.35 -10.39 -3.82
CA GLU A 97 6.45 -11.05 -5.14
C GLU A 97 5.24 -10.82 -6.05
N SER A 98 4.05 -10.60 -5.47
CA SER A 98 2.84 -10.27 -6.21
C SER A 98 2.83 -8.84 -6.77
N LEU A 99 3.78 -8.00 -6.35
CA LEU A 99 3.89 -6.58 -6.71
C LEU A 99 5.27 -6.28 -7.32
N PRO A 100 5.58 -6.79 -8.52
CA PRO A 100 6.91 -6.65 -9.12
C PRO A 100 7.31 -5.18 -9.33
N GLY A 101 6.36 -4.27 -9.42
CA GLY A 101 6.56 -2.82 -9.51
C GLY A 101 6.57 -2.10 -8.16
N GLY A 102 6.38 -2.81 -7.04
CA GLY A 102 6.29 -2.21 -5.70
C GLY A 102 4.87 -1.76 -5.33
N CYS A 103 4.78 -0.79 -4.45
CA CYS A 103 3.51 -0.35 -3.87
C CYS A 103 2.57 0.29 -4.91
N VAL A 104 1.48 -0.40 -5.25
CA VAL A 104 0.47 0.09 -6.20
C VAL A 104 -0.15 1.41 -5.77
N PHE A 105 -0.31 1.65 -4.48
CA PHE A 105 -0.89 2.89 -3.96
C PHE A 105 0.00 4.11 -4.19
N MET A 106 1.33 3.93 -4.23
CA MET A 106 2.27 5.00 -4.57
C MET A 106 2.19 5.38 -6.05
N HIS A 107 2.06 4.37 -6.93
CA HIS A 107 1.82 4.61 -8.35
C HIS A 107 0.48 5.32 -8.57
N ALA A 108 -0.60 4.77 -8.00
CA ALA A 108 -1.95 5.32 -8.15
C ALA A 108 -2.07 6.76 -7.63
N ALA A 109 -1.35 7.11 -6.55
CA ALA A 109 -1.37 8.47 -6.02
C ALA A 109 -0.89 9.52 -7.04
N ALA A 110 0.24 9.25 -7.71
CA ALA A 110 0.78 10.15 -8.72
C ALA A 110 -0.06 10.20 -10.02
N GLU A 111 -0.84 9.13 -10.29
CA GLU A 111 -1.71 9.10 -11.48
C GLU A 111 -3.06 9.79 -11.27
N LEU A 112 -3.57 9.76 -10.04
CA LEU A 112 -4.95 10.14 -9.71
C LEU A 112 -5.05 11.46 -8.93
N ASP A 113 -3.93 12.10 -8.56
CA ASP A 113 -3.94 13.33 -7.75
C ASP A 113 -4.83 14.43 -8.34
N ASP A 114 -4.76 14.66 -9.65
CA ASP A 114 -5.56 15.65 -10.39
C ASP A 114 -6.70 15.04 -11.23
N ARG A 115 -7.07 13.78 -10.99
CA ARG A 115 -8.11 13.08 -11.77
C ARG A 115 -9.29 12.70 -10.87
N PRO A 116 -10.31 13.57 -10.74
CA PRO A 116 -11.49 13.25 -9.93
C PRO A 116 -12.23 12.02 -10.47
N GLY A 117 -12.77 11.21 -9.57
CA GLY A 117 -13.54 10.02 -9.91
C GLY A 117 -13.48 8.95 -8.81
N PRO A 118 -14.30 7.89 -8.93
CA PRO A 118 -14.43 6.86 -7.91
C PRO A 118 -13.12 6.18 -7.52
N ALA A 119 -12.21 5.94 -8.46
CA ALA A 119 -10.92 5.32 -8.17
C ALA A 119 -10.02 6.24 -7.30
N ARG A 120 -10.04 7.57 -7.58
CA ARG A 120 -9.36 8.55 -6.73
C ARG A 120 -9.96 8.62 -5.34
N ASP A 121 -11.28 8.66 -5.24
CA ASP A 121 -11.98 8.76 -3.97
C ASP A 121 -11.68 7.53 -3.10
N ALA A 122 -11.75 6.33 -3.66
CA ALA A 122 -11.36 5.10 -2.97
C ALA A 122 -9.89 5.09 -2.53
N LEU A 123 -8.98 5.61 -3.36
CA LEU A 123 -7.57 5.74 -3.01
C LEU A 123 -7.35 6.73 -1.87
N VAL A 124 -8.01 7.90 -1.89
CA VAL A 124 -7.94 8.92 -0.84
C VAL A 124 -8.45 8.35 0.49
N ASP A 125 -9.60 7.68 0.49
CA ASP A 125 -10.16 7.04 1.67
C ASP A 125 -9.20 6.00 2.27
N TRP A 126 -8.60 5.18 1.43
CA TRP A 126 -7.63 4.18 1.87
C TRP A 126 -6.36 4.83 2.45
N GLN A 127 -5.80 5.84 1.78
CA GLN A 127 -4.61 6.57 2.24
C GLN A 127 -4.88 7.26 3.59
N GLN A 128 -6.06 7.85 3.77
CA GLN A 128 -6.44 8.46 5.03
C GLN A 128 -6.56 7.44 6.15
N GLN A 129 -7.20 6.29 5.90
CA GLN A 129 -7.29 5.19 6.86
C GLN A 129 -5.89 4.67 7.26
N TRP A 130 -4.95 4.60 6.32
CA TRP A 130 -3.58 4.21 6.62
C TRP A 130 -2.88 5.23 7.52
N LEU A 131 -2.96 6.53 7.23
CA LEU A 131 -2.42 7.59 8.07
C LEU A 131 -3.03 7.57 9.47
N ASP A 132 -4.34 7.39 9.57
CA ASP A 132 -5.04 7.29 10.85
C ASP A 132 -4.59 6.06 11.66
N ALA A 133 -4.31 4.93 10.99
CA ALA A 133 -3.77 3.74 11.64
C ALA A 133 -2.36 3.98 12.21
N LEU A 134 -1.49 4.67 11.46
CA LEU A 134 -0.15 5.06 11.93
C LEU A 134 -0.24 6.03 13.13
N ALA A 135 -1.07 7.07 13.03
CA ALA A 135 -1.28 8.03 14.11
C ALA A 135 -1.86 7.35 15.36
N LYS A 136 -2.81 6.42 15.19
CA LYS A 136 -3.36 5.62 16.28
C LYS A 136 -2.29 4.76 16.94
N ALA A 137 -1.41 4.14 16.17
CA ALA A 137 -0.33 3.33 16.73
C ALA A 137 0.66 4.20 17.57
N ALA A 138 1.00 5.38 17.07
CA ALA A 138 1.84 6.34 17.79
C ALA A 138 1.16 6.84 19.09
N ARG A 139 -0.13 7.18 19.06
CA ARG A 139 -0.90 7.55 20.25
C ARG A 139 -0.92 6.44 21.29
N LEU A 140 -1.15 5.19 20.87
CA LEU A 140 -1.11 4.04 21.76
C LEU A 140 0.29 3.79 22.35
N ALA A 141 1.35 4.24 21.67
CA ALA A 141 2.71 4.19 22.20
C ALA A 141 2.94 5.26 23.27
N VAL A 142 2.33 6.45 23.15
CA VAL A 142 2.29 7.47 24.21
C VAL A 142 1.53 6.95 25.43
N GLU A 143 0.32 6.40 25.23
CA GLU A 143 -0.50 5.84 26.30
C GLU A 143 0.19 4.69 27.05
N ALA A 144 1.04 3.93 26.37
CA ALA A 144 1.85 2.85 26.94
C ALA A 144 3.15 3.33 27.64
N GLY A 145 3.45 4.64 27.62
CA GLY A 145 4.67 5.21 28.17
C GLY A 145 5.94 4.92 27.38
N HIS A 146 5.82 4.43 26.15
CA HIS A 146 6.96 4.18 25.28
C HIS A 146 7.40 5.44 24.53
N PHE A 147 6.45 6.33 24.24
CA PHE A 147 6.70 7.61 23.59
C PHE A 147 6.37 8.76 24.55
N ARG A 148 7.04 9.89 24.36
CA ARG A 148 6.89 11.09 25.17
C ARG A 148 5.46 11.63 25.11
N ALA A 149 4.98 12.19 26.23
CA ALA A 149 3.60 12.61 26.41
C ALA A 149 3.17 13.78 25.50
N ASP A 150 4.12 14.59 25.04
CA ASP A 150 3.90 15.74 24.15
C ASP A 150 4.06 15.38 22.65
N LEU A 151 4.21 14.09 22.32
CA LEU A 151 4.30 13.66 20.92
C LEU A 151 3.02 14.03 20.17
N ASN A 152 3.15 14.61 18.98
CA ASN A 152 2.05 14.76 18.04
C ASN A 152 1.93 13.50 17.17
N PRO A 153 0.90 12.65 17.36
CA PRO A 153 0.77 11.39 16.61
C PRO A 153 0.56 11.58 15.10
N GLN A 154 -0.12 12.66 14.69
CA GLN A 154 -0.34 12.96 13.27
C GLN A 154 0.95 13.37 12.59
N LEU A 155 1.78 14.20 13.26
CA LEU A 155 3.09 14.55 12.75
C LEU A 155 4.00 13.31 12.63
N PHE A 156 3.97 12.42 13.63
CA PHE A 156 4.72 11.16 13.57
C PHE A 156 4.29 10.31 12.37
N ALA A 157 2.98 10.16 12.13
CA ALA A 157 2.45 9.43 10.98
C ALA A 157 2.89 10.06 9.65
N PHE A 158 2.82 11.39 9.54
CA PHE A 158 3.29 12.14 8.37
C PHE A 158 4.79 11.92 8.10
N GLN A 159 5.61 11.98 9.15
CA GLN A 159 7.06 11.73 9.04
C GLN A 159 7.35 10.29 8.60
N GLN A 160 6.66 9.30 9.18
CA GLN A 160 6.79 7.90 8.76
C GLN A 160 6.39 7.71 7.30
N LEU A 161 5.29 8.32 6.85
CA LEU A 161 4.89 8.30 5.44
C LEU A 161 5.96 8.93 4.55
N GLY A 162 6.51 10.07 4.94
CA GLY A 162 7.59 10.74 4.20
C GLY A 162 8.83 9.86 4.04
N LEU A 163 9.20 9.10 5.06
CA LEU A 163 10.34 8.16 5.01
C LEU A 163 10.10 7.03 3.98
N VAL A 164 8.90 6.43 3.97
CA VAL A 164 8.61 5.34 3.03
C VAL A 164 8.42 5.85 1.58
N LEU A 165 7.94 7.09 1.39
CA LEU A 165 7.92 7.76 0.08
C LEU A 165 9.34 7.99 -0.45
N GLY A 166 10.24 8.51 0.40
CA GLY A 166 11.65 8.70 0.07
C GLY A 166 12.34 7.38 -0.28
N TYR A 167 12.09 6.33 0.51
CA TYR A 167 12.61 4.99 0.25
C TYR A 167 12.11 4.45 -1.10
N TYR A 168 10.80 4.55 -1.37
CA TYR A 168 10.20 4.10 -2.62
C TYR A 168 10.87 4.77 -3.82
N HIS A 169 11.04 6.10 -3.77
CA HIS A 169 11.73 6.88 -4.81
C HIS A 169 13.19 6.44 -4.99
N ALA A 170 13.96 6.38 -3.90
CA ALA A 170 15.37 5.99 -3.94
C ALA A 170 15.56 4.57 -4.51
N ARG A 171 14.74 3.63 -4.04
CA ARG A 171 14.85 2.24 -4.48
C ARG A 171 14.37 2.04 -5.92
N ARG A 172 13.19 2.60 -6.28
CA ARG A 172 12.53 2.27 -7.55
C ARG A 172 13.02 3.11 -8.72
N LEU A 173 13.20 4.41 -8.50
CA LEU A 173 13.62 5.32 -9.57
C LEU A 173 15.14 5.42 -9.65
N LEU A 174 15.80 5.63 -8.51
CA LEU A 174 17.26 5.85 -8.48
C LEU A 174 18.06 4.55 -8.44
N ASN A 175 17.43 3.40 -8.14
CA ASN A 175 18.10 2.10 -7.93
C ASN A 175 19.22 2.19 -6.88
N ASP A 176 19.04 3.02 -5.84
CA ASP A 176 20.01 3.24 -4.78
C ASP A 176 20.16 1.97 -3.92
N PRO A 177 21.34 1.31 -3.92
CA PRO A 177 21.57 0.11 -3.11
C PRO A 177 21.57 0.40 -1.59
N GLN A 178 21.68 1.67 -1.18
CA GLN A 178 21.66 2.08 0.22
C GLN A 178 20.25 2.48 0.71
N ALA A 179 19.24 2.52 -0.17
CA ALA A 179 17.90 3.02 0.15
C ALA A 179 17.30 2.36 1.41
N GLU A 180 17.46 1.03 1.56
CA GLU A 180 16.93 0.32 2.73
C GLU A 180 17.69 0.68 4.02
N ILE A 181 19.00 0.83 3.96
CA ILE A 181 19.83 1.24 5.10
C ILE A 181 19.43 2.66 5.53
N HIS A 182 19.26 3.56 4.56
CA HIS A 182 18.89 4.95 4.83
C HIS A 182 17.51 5.05 5.49
N VAL A 183 16.49 4.36 4.97
CA VAL A 183 15.14 4.42 5.54
C VAL A 183 15.08 3.80 6.94
N ARG A 184 15.78 2.70 7.19
CA ARG A 184 15.85 2.08 8.52
C ARG A 184 16.52 3.00 9.53
N THR A 185 17.67 3.59 9.16
CA THR A 185 18.39 4.54 10.00
C THR A 185 17.52 5.77 10.32
N ALA A 186 16.84 6.32 9.31
CA ALA A 186 15.96 7.47 9.49
C ALA A 186 14.73 7.14 10.37
N PHE A 187 14.15 5.95 10.19
CA PHE A 187 13.06 5.48 11.02
C PHE A 187 13.49 5.23 12.47
N ASP A 188 14.66 4.65 12.70
CA ASP A 188 15.21 4.48 14.05
C ASP A 188 15.48 5.83 14.73
N ALA A 189 15.96 6.83 13.99
CA ALA A 189 16.11 8.19 14.51
C ALA A 189 14.75 8.82 14.88
N LEU A 190 13.72 8.64 14.04
CA LEU A 190 12.36 9.11 14.29
C LEU A 190 11.78 8.47 15.56
N VAL A 191 11.91 7.16 15.73
CA VAL A 191 11.46 6.43 16.92
C VAL A 191 12.24 6.85 18.15
N THR A 192 13.57 7.02 18.06
CA THR A 192 14.42 7.47 19.17
C THR A 192 14.03 8.87 19.65
N ALA A 193 13.74 9.79 18.71
CA ALA A 193 13.26 11.13 19.06
C ALA A 193 11.84 11.13 19.66
N ALA A 194 11.06 10.08 19.43
CA ALA A 194 9.70 9.94 19.98
C ALA A 194 9.68 9.31 21.37
N ARG A 195 10.72 8.65 21.81
CA ARG A 195 10.77 7.96 23.14
C ARG A 195 10.62 8.92 24.32
N ALA A 196 10.05 8.37 25.39
CA ALA A 196 9.88 9.05 26.69
C ALA A 196 11.22 9.27 27.42
#